data_e76c55532121ec7ce7011283f5d58b0d
#
_entry.id   e76c55532121ec7ce7011283f5d58b0d
#
_cell.length_a   1.000
_cell.length_b   1.000
_cell.length_c   1.000
_cell.angle_alpha   90.00
_cell.angle_beta   90.00
_cell.angle_gamma   90.00
#
_symmetry.space_group_name_H-M   'P 1'
#
loop_
_entity.id
_entity.type
_entity.pdbx_description
1 polymer ?
#
loop_
_entity_poly.entity_id
_entity_poly.type
_entity_poly.pdbx_seq_one_letter_code
_entity_poly.pdbx_strand_id
1 'polypeptide(L)'
;MNVTQQHKELSPDMVLSKALLNVGKALNLTQVELASIVGKDRSTLKKGIKPDSVPGQLASLVIRLYRALYVLVGGKKIDMLHWLQTENVHTRGVPVDQIQTVTGLNDVVNYLDAMRGKT
;
A
#
# COMPACT_ATOMS: atom_id res chain seq x y z
N MET A 1 19.04 -11.95 28.70
CA MET A 1 18.12 -11.70 27.60
C MET A 1 18.64 -12.35 26.32
N ASN A 2 17.76 -12.94 25.60
CA ASN A 2 18.14 -13.65 24.40
C ASN A 2 17.76 -12.80 23.16
N VAL A 3 18.75 -12.43 22.36
CA VAL A 3 18.53 -11.62 21.14
C VAL A 3 17.58 -12.33 20.18
N THR A 4 17.62 -13.65 20.11
CA THR A 4 16.76 -14.44 19.24
C THR A 4 15.28 -14.24 19.57
N GLN A 5 14.94 -14.01 20.81
CA GLN A 5 13.55 -13.76 21.20
C GLN A 5 13.02 -12.46 20.63
N GLN A 6 13.88 -11.43 20.51
CA GLN A 6 13.48 -10.15 19.92
C GLN A 6 13.11 -10.30 18.47
N HIS A 7 13.80 -11.16 17.74
CA HIS A 7 13.51 -11.40 16.33
C HIS A 7 12.23 -12.21 16.11
N LYS A 8 11.79 -12.94 17.13
CA LYS A 8 10.60 -13.76 17.05
C LYS A 8 9.32 -13.01 17.40
N GLU A 9 9.46 -11.77 17.87
CA GLU A 9 8.32 -11.05 18.45
C GLU A 9 7.42 -10.39 17.43
N LEU A 10 7.77 -10.40 16.15
CA LEU A 10 6.92 -9.79 15.14
C LEU A 10 5.77 -10.74 14.79
N SER A 11 4.59 -10.41 15.31
CA SER A 11 3.36 -11.10 14.91
C SER A 11 3.00 -10.77 13.47
N PRO A 12 2.14 -11.57 12.82
CA PRO A 12 1.60 -11.20 11.50
C PRO A 12 1.00 -9.81 11.46
N ASP A 13 0.34 -9.38 12.55
CA ASP A 13 -0.24 -8.05 12.67
C ASP A 13 0.82 -6.96 12.56
N MET A 14 1.94 -7.14 13.24
CA MET A 14 3.04 -6.18 13.22
C MET A 14 3.78 -6.19 11.89
N VAL A 15 3.95 -7.36 11.29
CA VAL A 15 4.57 -7.48 9.97
C VAL A 15 3.77 -6.71 8.93
N LEU A 16 2.44 -6.84 8.96
CA LEU A 16 1.57 -6.12 8.03
C LEU A 16 1.65 -4.60 8.24
N SER A 17 1.61 -4.16 9.49
CA SER A 17 1.78 -2.75 9.85
C SER A 17 3.07 -2.18 9.31
N LYS A 18 4.19 -2.86 9.54
CA LYS A 18 5.51 -2.40 9.09
C LYS A 18 5.59 -2.34 7.58
N ALA A 19 5.07 -3.36 6.90
CA ALA A 19 5.05 -3.40 5.45
C ALA A 19 4.24 -2.23 4.88
N LEU A 20 3.07 -1.95 5.44
CA LEU A 20 2.25 -0.83 5.01
C LEU A 20 2.96 0.51 5.21
N LEU A 21 3.57 0.72 6.38
CA LEU A 21 4.29 1.96 6.66
C LEU A 21 5.48 2.15 5.73
N ASN A 22 6.19 1.08 5.40
CA ASN A 22 7.31 1.14 4.46
C ASN A 22 6.84 1.49 3.05
N VAL A 23 5.73 0.91 2.61
CA VAL A 23 5.12 1.25 1.32
C VAL A 23 4.71 2.72 1.31
N GLY A 24 4.12 3.20 2.40
CA GLY A 24 3.75 4.61 2.50
C GLY A 24 4.93 5.54 2.29
N LYS A 25 6.08 5.23 2.90
CA LYS A 25 7.30 6.01 2.69
C LYS A 25 7.76 5.96 1.23
N ALA A 26 7.74 4.78 0.64
CA ALA A 26 8.16 4.62 -0.75
C ALA A 26 7.28 5.39 -1.73
N LEU A 27 6.00 5.54 -1.43
CA LEU A 27 5.03 6.22 -2.28
C LEU A 27 4.73 7.66 -1.85
N ASN A 28 5.47 8.19 -0.87
CA ASN A 28 5.24 9.52 -0.30
C ASN A 28 3.83 9.73 0.23
N LEU A 29 3.24 8.67 0.76
CA LEU A 29 1.95 8.76 1.45
C LEU A 29 2.19 9.04 2.92
N THR A 30 1.50 10.03 3.47
CA THR A 30 1.60 10.33 4.89
C THR A 30 0.92 9.24 5.71
N GLN A 31 1.25 9.17 7.00
CA GLN A 31 0.58 8.21 7.89
C GLN A 31 -0.93 8.52 8.00
N VAL A 32 -1.30 9.78 7.91
CA VAL A 32 -2.71 10.18 7.90
C VAL A 32 -3.41 9.64 6.65
N GLU A 33 -2.77 9.77 5.49
CA GLU A 33 -3.32 9.24 4.24
C GLU A 33 -3.43 7.71 4.28
N LEU A 34 -2.41 7.02 4.77
CA LEU A 34 -2.45 5.57 4.91
C LEU A 34 -3.57 5.13 5.85
N ALA A 35 -3.70 5.80 6.98
CA ALA A 35 -4.74 5.50 7.95
C ALA A 35 -6.12 5.65 7.33
N SER A 36 -6.33 6.72 6.58
CA SER A 36 -7.58 6.96 5.87
C SER A 36 -7.88 5.84 4.86
N ILE A 37 -6.88 5.43 4.09
CA ILE A 37 -7.05 4.37 3.08
C ILE A 37 -7.50 3.07 3.73
N VAL A 38 -6.91 2.68 4.85
CA VAL A 38 -7.22 1.40 5.50
C VAL A 38 -8.35 1.49 6.52
N GLY A 39 -8.92 2.67 6.74
CA GLY A 39 -10.02 2.84 7.67
C GLY A 39 -9.61 2.78 9.14
N LYS A 40 -8.40 3.20 9.46
CA LYS A 40 -7.86 3.29 10.82
C LYS A 40 -7.43 4.72 11.10
N ASP A 41 -7.21 5.05 12.37
CA ASP A 41 -6.56 6.31 12.71
C ASP A 41 -5.03 6.13 12.70
N ARG A 42 -4.32 7.24 12.66
CA ARG A 42 -2.86 7.24 12.57
C ARG A 42 -2.20 6.52 13.74
N SER A 43 -2.75 6.68 14.94
CA SER A 43 -2.15 6.11 16.14
C SER A 43 -2.22 4.58 16.16
N THR A 44 -3.20 3.98 15.48
CA THR A 44 -3.35 2.52 15.48
C THR A 44 -2.53 1.83 14.40
N LEU A 45 -2.04 2.55 13.41
CA LEU A 45 -1.21 1.94 12.34
C LEU A 45 0.02 1.23 12.88
N LYS A 46 0.63 1.76 13.95
CA LYS A 46 1.86 1.22 14.53
C LYS A 46 1.62 0.08 15.51
N LYS A 47 0.37 -0.16 15.85
CA LYS A 47 0.02 -1.16 16.87
C LYS A 47 -0.28 -2.54 16.29
N GLY A 48 -0.23 -2.65 14.98
CA GLY A 48 -0.55 -3.89 14.29
C GLY A 48 -1.88 -3.81 13.57
N ILE A 49 -1.97 -4.53 12.47
CA ILE A 49 -3.20 -4.63 11.65
C ILE A 49 -3.46 -6.10 11.44
N LYS A 50 -4.60 -6.59 11.88
CA LYS A 50 -4.96 -8.00 11.69
C LYS A 50 -5.12 -8.31 10.20
N PRO A 51 -4.38 -9.27 9.66
CA PRO A 51 -4.43 -9.56 8.22
C PRO A 51 -5.82 -9.92 7.70
N ASP A 52 -6.63 -10.60 8.51
CA ASP A 52 -7.96 -11.04 8.11
C ASP A 52 -9.07 -10.01 8.38
N SER A 53 -8.72 -8.85 8.92
CA SER A 53 -9.65 -7.75 9.13
C SER A 53 -9.86 -6.95 7.84
N VAL A 54 -10.89 -6.11 7.79
CA VAL A 54 -11.10 -5.21 6.65
C VAL A 54 -9.91 -4.26 6.47
N PRO A 55 -9.40 -3.60 7.53
CA PRO A 55 -8.17 -2.80 7.37
C PRO A 55 -6.99 -3.63 6.86
N GLY A 56 -6.88 -4.89 7.28
CA GLY A 56 -5.83 -5.80 6.80
C GLY A 56 -5.94 -6.09 5.32
N GLN A 57 -7.16 -6.30 4.83
CA GLN A 57 -7.40 -6.51 3.41
C GLN A 57 -7.04 -5.27 2.60
N LEU A 58 -7.41 -4.09 3.09
CA LEU A 58 -7.08 -2.83 2.43
C LEU A 58 -5.57 -2.57 2.45
N ALA A 59 -4.91 -2.84 3.56
CA ALA A 59 -3.45 -2.74 3.66
C ALA A 59 -2.76 -3.65 2.65
N SER A 60 -3.26 -4.88 2.50
CA SER A 60 -2.71 -5.83 1.52
C SER A 60 -2.87 -5.32 0.09
N LEU A 61 -3.99 -4.65 -0.22
CA LEU A 61 -4.19 -4.04 -1.54
C LEU A 61 -3.18 -2.90 -1.79
N VAL A 62 -2.90 -2.08 -0.78
CA VAL A 62 -1.90 -1.00 -0.91
C VAL A 62 -0.51 -1.59 -1.19
N ILE A 63 -0.15 -2.65 -0.48
CA ILE A 63 1.14 -3.32 -0.68
C ILE A 63 1.20 -3.93 -2.08
N ARG A 64 0.11 -4.55 -2.51
CA ARG A 64 0.01 -5.13 -3.86
C ARG A 64 0.13 -4.06 -4.94
N LEU A 65 -0.50 -2.91 -4.73
CA LEU A 65 -0.37 -1.75 -5.61
C LEU A 65 1.10 -1.36 -5.77
N TYR A 66 1.79 -1.22 -4.65
CA TYR A 66 3.21 -0.85 -4.67
C TYR A 66 4.03 -1.85 -5.49
N ARG A 67 3.85 -3.14 -5.25
CA ARG A 67 4.60 -4.18 -5.95
C ARG A 67 4.33 -4.15 -7.46
N ALA A 68 3.07 -4.00 -7.83
CA ALA A 68 2.68 -3.96 -9.23
C ALA A 68 3.23 -2.70 -9.93
N LEU A 69 3.13 -1.56 -9.26
CA LEU A 69 3.65 -0.31 -9.78
C LEU A 69 5.18 -0.34 -9.91
N TYR A 70 5.85 -0.90 -8.90
CA TYR A 70 7.31 -1.08 -8.93
C TYR A 70 7.74 -1.81 -10.20
N VAL A 71 7.10 -2.93 -10.50
CA VAL A 71 7.41 -3.72 -11.69
C VAL A 71 7.10 -2.92 -12.96
N LEU A 72 5.96 -2.24 -13.00
CA LEU A 72 5.54 -1.49 -14.18
C LEU A 72 6.53 -0.40 -14.58
N VAL A 73 7.09 0.32 -13.62
CA VAL A 73 7.99 1.45 -13.89
C VAL A 73 9.48 1.10 -13.76
N GLY A 74 9.80 -0.16 -13.49
CA GLY A 74 11.19 -0.60 -13.38
C GLY A 74 11.87 -0.18 -12.10
N GLY A 75 11.14 0.00 -11.01
CA GLY A 75 11.66 0.21 -9.67
C GLY A 75 12.10 1.63 -9.34
N LYS A 76 11.94 2.58 -10.27
CA LYS A 76 12.38 3.96 -10.04
C LYS A 76 11.34 4.73 -9.25
N LYS A 77 11.74 5.25 -8.09
CA LYS A 77 10.83 6.01 -7.22
C LYS A 77 10.20 7.21 -7.92
N ILE A 78 11.00 7.98 -8.65
CA ILE A 78 10.49 9.16 -9.33
C ILE A 78 9.37 8.80 -10.32
N ASP A 79 9.51 7.67 -11.00
CA ASP A 79 8.51 7.21 -11.96
C ASP A 79 7.25 6.71 -11.26
N MET A 80 7.40 6.05 -10.10
CA MET A 80 6.25 5.64 -9.31
C MET A 80 5.45 6.85 -8.84
N LEU A 81 6.13 7.88 -8.32
CA LEU A 81 5.48 9.10 -7.85
C LEU A 81 4.81 9.84 -8.99
N HIS A 82 5.47 9.92 -10.14
CA HIS A 82 4.88 10.56 -11.32
C HIS A 82 3.60 9.85 -11.74
N TRP A 83 3.63 8.52 -11.80
CA TRP A 83 2.45 7.73 -12.17
C TRP A 83 1.27 7.97 -11.22
N LEU A 84 1.56 7.96 -9.91
CA LEU A 84 0.52 8.17 -8.90
C LEU A 84 -0.11 9.55 -8.96
N GLN A 85 0.67 10.57 -9.33
CA GLN A 85 0.25 11.97 -9.28
C GLN A 85 -0.25 12.49 -10.62
N THR A 86 -0.24 11.67 -11.66
CA THR A 86 -0.62 12.09 -13.02
C THR A 86 -1.96 11.45 -13.40
N GLU A 87 -2.83 12.22 -14.04
CA GLU A 87 -4.09 11.70 -14.52
C GLU A 87 -3.85 10.53 -15.46
N ASN A 88 -4.60 9.46 -15.26
CA ASN A 88 -4.47 8.23 -16.03
C ASN A 88 -5.77 7.99 -16.80
N VAL A 89 -5.65 7.86 -18.12
CA VAL A 89 -6.82 7.65 -18.99
C VAL A 89 -7.52 6.34 -18.66
N HIS A 90 -6.76 5.29 -18.32
CA HIS A 90 -7.33 3.97 -18.09
C HIS A 90 -8.03 3.86 -16.74
N THR A 91 -7.52 4.52 -15.70
CA THR A 91 -8.16 4.55 -14.39
C THR A 91 -9.15 5.70 -14.26
N ARG A 92 -9.16 6.63 -15.21
CA ARG A 92 -10.07 7.77 -15.29
C ARG A 92 -9.93 8.74 -14.13
N GLY A 93 -8.71 8.98 -13.70
CA GLY A 93 -8.45 9.95 -12.63
C GLY A 93 -6.99 9.94 -12.23
N VAL A 94 -6.69 10.65 -11.16
CA VAL A 94 -5.35 10.68 -10.59
C VAL A 94 -5.25 9.57 -9.57
N PRO A 95 -4.38 8.56 -9.78
CA PRO A 95 -4.36 7.38 -8.93
C PRO A 95 -4.20 7.66 -7.44
N VAL A 96 -3.37 8.64 -7.05
CA VAL A 96 -3.17 8.96 -5.64
C VAL A 96 -4.47 9.42 -4.96
N ASP A 97 -5.35 10.07 -5.72
CA ASP A 97 -6.65 10.49 -5.20
C ASP A 97 -7.63 9.31 -5.20
N GLN A 98 -7.60 8.51 -6.25
CA GLN A 98 -8.50 7.37 -6.41
C GLN A 98 -8.35 6.32 -5.32
N ILE A 99 -7.11 6.10 -4.83
CA ILE A 99 -6.86 5.08 -3.81
C ILE A 99 -7.39 5.46 -2.43
N GLN A 100 -7.92 6.67 -2.26
CA GLN A 100 -8.52 7.09 -1.00
C GLN A 100 -9.87 6.43 -0.73
N THR A 101 -10.51 5.86 -1.75
CA THR A 101 -11.75 5.09 -1.59
C THR A 101 -11.48 3.61 -1.85
N VAL A 102 -12.32 2.75 -1.26
CA VAL A 102 -12.19 1.29 -1.46
C VAL A 102 -12.34 0.94 -2.93
N THR A 103 -13.34 1.50 -3.59
CA THR A 103 -13.60 1.22 -5.01
C THR A 103 -12.43 1.70 -5.86
N GLY A 104 -11.95 2.92 -5.63
CA GLY A 104 -10.84 3.47 -6.40
C GLY A 104 -9.55 2.69 -6.19
N LEU A 105 -9.25 2.31 -4.95
CA LEU A 105 -8.08 1.47 -4.65
C LEU A 105 -8.16 0.16 -5.42
N ASN A 106 -9.30 -0.50 -5.37
CA ASN A 106 -9.51 -1.77 -6.07
C ASN A 106 -9.34 -1.60 -7.59
N ASP A 107 -9.89 -0.53 -8.16
CA ASP A 107 -9.78 -0.26 -9.60
C ASP A 107 -8.32 -0.04 -10.02
N VAL A 108 -7.56 0.73 -9.25
CA VAL A 108 -6.15 0.99 -9.54
C VAL A 108 -5.34 -0.30 -9.44
N VAL A 109 -5.56 -1.09 -8.40
CA VAL A 109 -4.86 -2.38 -8.25
C VAL A 109 -5.19 -3.31 -9.42
N ASN A 110 -6.46 -3.41 -9.78
CA ASN A 110 -6.88 -4.27 -10.90
C ASN A 110 -6.23 -3.85 -12.22
N TYR A 111 -6.16 -2.54 -12.47
CA TYR A 111 -5.47 -2.04 -13.66
C TYR A 111 -4.00 -2.44 -13.67
N LEU A 112 -3.30 -2.21 -12.56
CA LEU A 112 -1.88 -2.54 -12.45
C LEU A 112 -1.62 -4.04 -12.58
N ASP A 113 -2.48 -4.86 -11.98
CA ASP A 113 -2.37 -6.32 -12.12
C ASP A 113 -2.56 -6.76 -13.56
N ALA A 114 -3.53 -6.16 -14.27
CA ALA A 114 -3.77 -6.47 -15.68
C ALA A 114 -2.56 -6.11 -16.53
N MET A 115 -1.92 -4.98 -16.25
CA MET A 115 -0.72 -4.56 -16.98
C MET A 115 0.46 -5.50 -16.72
N ARG A 116 0.62 -5.99 -15.49
CA ARG A 116 1.64 -7.00 -15.17
C ARG A 116 1.41 -8.30 -15.93
N GLY A 117 0.17 -8.71 -16.04
CA GLY A 117 -0.19 -9.97 -16.72
C GLY A 117 0.07 -9.95 -18.21
N LYS A 118 0.26 -8.76 -18.79
CA LYS A 118 0.52 -8.62 -20.24
C LYS A 118 2.00 -8.69 -20.58
N THR A 119 2.85 -8.67 -19.60
CA THR A 119 4.29 -8.78 -19.83
C THR A 119 4.74 -10.22 -19.67
#